data_31133d2dc88b7451932cc0620b2b42d2
#
_entry.id   31133d2dc88b7451932cc0620b2b42d2
#
_cell.length_a   1.000
_cell.length_b   1.000
_cell.length_c   1.000
_cell.angle_alpha   90.00
_cell.angle_beta   90.00
_cell.angle_gamma   90.00
#
_symmetry.space_group_name_H-M   'P 1'
#
loop_
_entity.id
_entity.type
_entity.pdbx_description
1 polymer ?
#
loop_
_entity_poly.entity_id
_entity_poly.type
_entity_poly.pdbx_seq_one_letter_code
_entity_poly.pdbx_strand_id
1 'polypeptide(L)'
;VQVPAVEDREATAATAAVGEARGSGRTSRHRHRLCVDFSERHAALLDLVRRSADFEVHLEQLAIGDYVIDGGVIVERKTYADFATSLVDGRLFQQAAALARSPHRTVVLLEGPKPSQMPDVHRHALQGAVVSLAVMWRLPVVHARDPVDSLRILRFLAQQVARTNPEVLRRYDRQPKRFASRKLYVLQGLPGIGPALANRLLLHFGSVENVVTATEGLLSHVRGIGPAKARRIRNLVS
;
A
#
# COMPACT_ATOMS: atom_id res chain seq x y z
N VAL A 1 44.46 -17.32 37.36
CA VAL A 1 43.94 -16.06 37.90
C VAL A 1 42.42 -16.18 37.94
N GLN A 2 41.94 -16.24 39.16
CA GLN A 2 40.60 -16.54 39.63
C GLN A 2 39.68 -15.33 39.45
N VAL A 3 38.45 -15.58 38.97
CA VAL A 3 37.37 -14.59 39.01
C VAL A 3 36.47 -14.90 40.20
N PRO A 4 36.17 -13.95 41.10
CA PRO A 4 35.19 -14.18 42.15
C PRO A 4 33.77 -13.85 41.72
N ALA A 5 32.83 -14.68 42.17
CA ALA A 5 31.38 -14.52 42.15
C ALA A 5 30.98 -13.34 43.04
N VAL A 6 29.92 -12.62 42.66
CA VAL A 6 29.22 -11.70 43.53
C VAL A 6 27.74 -11.99 43.54
N GLU A 7 27.28 -12.11 44.75
CA GLU A 7 25.99 -12.60 45.25
C GLU A 7 24.79 -11.71 44.91
N ASP A 8 23.67 -12.40 44.94
CA ASP A 8 22.28 -11.90 45.03
C ASP A 8 22.09 -10.80 46.10
N ARG A 9 21.32 -9.79 45.77
CA ARG A 9 20.53 -9.03 46.74
C ARG A 9 19.16 -8.70 46.16
N GLU A 10 18.17 -9.29 46.82
CA GLU A 10 16.76 -8.93 46.80
C GLU A 10 16.56 -7.44 47.14
N ALA A 11 15.62 -6.82 46.41
CA ALA A 11 14.96 -5.62 46.95
C ALA A 11 13.50 -5.58 46.43
N THR A 12 12.66 -6.11 47.28
CA THR A 12 11.32 -5.67 47.72
C THR A 12 10.59 -4.59 46.90
N ALA A 13 9.41 -5.02 46.52
CA ALA A 13 8.11 -4.36 46.33
C ALA A 13 8.03 -2.82 46.50
N ALA A 14 7.47 -2.18 45.46
CA ALA A 14 6.65 -1.00 45.61
C ALA A 14 5.45 -1.10 44.66
N THR A 15 4.32 -1.51 45.22
CA THR A 15 2.98 -1.43 44.68
C THR A 15 2.58 0.03 44.56
N ALA A 16 2.35 0.52 43.36
CA ALA A 16 1.62 1.76 43.14
C ALA A 16 0.56 1.53 42.07
N ALA A 17 -0.68 1.53 42.52
CA ALA A 17 -1.88 1.52 41.73
C ALA A 17 -1.91 2.74 40.79
N VAL A 18 -2.00 2.52 39.49
CA VAL A 18 -2.41 3.54 38.52
C VAL A 18 -3.68 3.05 37.85
N GLY A 19 -4.68 3.88 37.98
CA GLY A 19 -6.07 3.66 37.72
C GLY A 19 -6.43 3.11 36.35
N GLU A 20 -7.43 2.29 36.38
CA GLU A 20 -8.23 1.84 35.24
C GLU A 20 -8.86 3.05 34.54
N ALA A 21 -8.32 3.42 33.38
CA ALA A 21 -9.07 4.18 32.41
C ALA A 21 -9.75 3.16 31.46
N ARG A 22 -10.91 2.71 31.86
CA ARG A 22 -11.86 2.01 30.96
C ARG A 22 -12.35 3.00 29.92
N GLY A 23 -11.63 3.07 28.79
CA GLY A 23 -12.09 3.66 27.55
C GLY A 23 -12.63 2.57 26.64
N SER A 24 -13.89 2.15 26.81
CA SER A 24 -14.60 1.28 25.89
C SER A 24 -14.99 2.07 24.63
N GLY A 25 -14.02 2.43 23.83
CA GLY A 25 -14.22 2.81 22.44
C GLY A 25 -14.28 1.54 21.59
N ARG A 26 -15.45 0.90 21.44
CA ARG A 26 -15.73 -0.01 20.34
C ARG A 26 -15.63 0.80 19.04
N THR A 27 -14.41 0.99 18.54
CA THR A 27 -14.22 1.35 17.16
C THR A 27 -14.84 0.24 16.33
N SER A 28 -15.97 0.52 15.72
CA SER A 28 -16.55 -0.31 14.66
C SER A 28 -15.42 -0.64 13.69
N ARG A 29 -14.88 -1.87 13.74
CA ARG A 29 -13.88 -2.30 12.79
C ARG A 29 -14.55 -2.27 11.43
N HIS A 30 -14.16 -1.34 10.59
CA HIS A 30 -14.64 -1.27 9.22
C HIS A 30 -14.28 -2.59 8.53
N ARG A 31 -15.30 -3.35 8.14
CA ARG A 31 -15.12 -4.59 7.38
C ARG A 31 -14.90 -4.22 5.92
N HIS A 32 -13.91 -4.84 5.30
CA HIS A 32 -13.63 -4.66 3.89
C HIS A 32 -14.64 -5.45 3.04
N ARG A 33 -15.18 -4.83 2.00
CA ARG A 33 -16.01 -5.54 1.03
C ARG A 33 -15.13 -6.48 0.20
N LEU A 34 -15.48 -7.77 0.20
CA LEU A 34 -14.80 -8.78 -0.60
C LEU A 34 -15.81 -9.45 -1.53
N CYS A 35 -15.76 -9.12 -2.81
CA CYS A 35 -16.48 -9.83 -3.84
C CYS A 35 -15.67 -11.06 -4.27
N VAL A 36 -16.31 -12.20 -4.34
CA VAL A 36 -15.69 -13.50 -4.66
C VAL A 36 -16.44 -14.12 -5.82
N ASP A 37 -15.70 -14.56 -6.84
CA ASP A 37 -16.26 -15.22 -8.01
C ASP A 37 -16.91 -16.56 -7.65
N PHE A 38 -18.00 -16.90 -8.35
CA PHE A 38 -18.69 -18.19 -8.15
C PHE A 38 -17.81 -19.41 -8.41
N SER A 39 -16.75 -19.31 -9.20
CA SER A 39 -15.79 -20.40 -9.43
C SER A 39 -15.07 -20.80 -8.14
N GLU A 40 -14.86 -19.86 -7.22
CA GLU A 40 -14.21 -20.07 -5.92
C GLU A 40 -15.16 -20.61 -4.82
N ARG A 41 -16.44 -20.90 -5.15
CA ARG A 41 -17.47 -21.33 -4.16
C ARG A 41 -17.09 -22.57 -3.33
N HIS A 42 -16.20 -23.40 -3.82
CA HIS A 42 -15.71 -24.62 -3.16
C HIS A 42 -14.27 -24.50 -2.64
N ALA A 43 -13.65 -23.32 -2.78
CA ALA A 43 -12.29 -23.12 -2.30
C ALA A 43 -12.25 -23.04 -0.77
N ALA A 44 -11.28 -23.70 -0.15
CA ALA A 44 -11.07 -23.64 1.30
C ALA A 44 -10.84 -22.19 1.79
N LEU A 45 -10.31 -21.32 0.95
CA LEU A 45 -10.12 -19.90 1.25
C LEU A 45 -11.46 -19.19 1.48
N LEU A 46 -12.52 -19.53 0.75
CA LEU A 46 -13.83 -18.92 0.93
C LEU A 46 -14.39 -19.13 2.35
N ASP A 47 -14.23 -20.34 2.90
CA ASP A 47 -14.68 -20.63 4.26
C ASP A 47 -13.89 -19.82 5.29
N LEU A 48 -12.60 -19.62 5.08
CA LEU A 48 -11.75 -18.82 5.94
C LEU A 48 -12.12 -17.33 5.90
N VAL A 49 -12.37 -16.76 4.70
CA VAL A 49 -12.76 -15.34 4.59
C VAL A 49 -14.14 -15.09 5.18
N ARG A 50 -15.10 -16.01 5.03
CA ARG A 50 -16.44 -15.92 5.65
C ARG A 50 -16.40 -15.89 7.19
N ARG A 51 -15.47 -16.65 7.78
CA ARG A 51 -15.27 -16.68 9.24
C ARG A 51 -14.45 -15.49 9.76
N SER A 52 -13.83 -14.74 8.86
CA SER A 52 -13.02 -13.59 9.23
C SER A 52 -13.89 -12.39 9.61
N ALA A 53 -13.53 -11.70 10.70
CA ALA A 53 -14.17 -10.46 11.08
C ALA A 53 -13.76 -9.26 10.21
N ASP A 54 -12.76 -9.44 9.33
CA ASP A 54 -12.17 -8.36 8.53
C ASP A 54 -12.94 -8.12 7.23
N PHE A 55 -13.71 -9.11 6.76
CA PHE A 55 -14.36 -9.05 5.46
C PHE A 55 -15.89 -9.16 5.55
N GLU A 56 -16.57 -8.41 4.68
CA GLU A 56 -17.95 -8.62 4.28
C GLU A 56 -17.92 -9.29 2.89
N VAL A 57 -18.34 -10.57 2.85
CA VAL A 57 -18.16 -11.43 1.67
C VAL A 57 -19.41 -11.46 0.81
N HIS A 58 -19.26 -11.14 -0.46
CA HIS A 58 -20.30 -11.21 -1.49
C HIS A 58 -19.88 -12.19 -2.57
N LEU A 59 -20.70 -13.22 -2.81
CA LEU A 59 -20.51 -14.12 -3.93
C LEU A 59 -21.24 -13.54 -5.15
N GLU A 60 -20.50 -13.34 -6.24
CA GLU A 60 -21.05 -12.82 -7.49
C GLU A 60 -20.23 -13.32 -8.69
N GLN A 61 -20.75 -13.16 -9.89
CA GLN A 61 -19.99 -13.45 -11.10
C GLN A 61 -19.10 -12.26 -11.40
N LEU A 62 -17.79 -12.46 -11.32
CA LEU A 62 -16.81 -11.43 -11.65
C LEU A 62 -16.46 -11.47 -13.15
N ALA A 63 -16.32 -10.29 -13.73
CA ALA A 63 -15.89 -10.20 -15.13
C ALA A 63 -14.42 -10.61 -15.30
N ILE A 64 -13.60 -10.50 -14.23
CA ILE A 64 -12.18 -10.79 -14.25
C ILE A 64 -11.67 -11.01 -12.82
N GLY A 65 -10.77 -11.98 -12.65
CA GLY A 65 -10.18 -12.35 -11.36
C GLY A 65 -11.14 -13.12 -10.46
N ASP A 66 -10.64 -13.61 -9.35
CA ASP A 66 -11.37 -14.47 -8.42
C ASP A 66 -11.86 -13.70 -7.19
N TYR A 67 -11.17 -12.63 -6.80
CA TYR A 67 -11.51 -11.79 -5.64
C TYR A 67 -11.36 -10.31 -5.99
N VAL A 68 -12.30 -9.47 -5.52
CA VAL A 68 -12.21 -8.01 -5.62
C VAL A 68 -12.35 -7.41 -4.23
N ILE A 69 -11.33 -6.64 -3.81
CA ILE A 69 -11.25 -6.00 -2.50
C ILE A 69 -11.60 -4.53 -2.63
N ASP A 70 -12.67 -4.07 -1.93
CA ASP A 70 -13.14 -2.68 -1.88
C ASP A 70 -13.26 -2.01 -3.27
N GLY A 71 -13.49 -2.79 -4.33
CA GLY A 71 -13.51 -2.32 -5.72
C GLY A 71 -12.17 -1.78 -6.25
N GLY A 72 -11.09 -1.88 -5.47
CA GLY A 72 -9.80 -1.26 -5.81
C GLY A 72 -8.69 -2.24 -6.22
N VAL A 73 -8.76 -3.50 -5.78
CA VAL A 73 -7.76 -4.52 -6.12
C VAL A 73 -8.44 -5.81 -6.54
N ILE A 74 -8.03 -6.32 -7.68
CA ILE A 74 -8.43 -7.62 -8.22
C ILE A 74 -7.33 -8.63 -7.91
N VAL A 75 -7.71 -9.79 -7.40
CA VAL A 75 -6.81 -10.91 -7.14
C VAL A 75 -7.22 -12.10 -7.99
N GLU A 76 -6.30 -12.60 -8.79
CA GLU A 76 -6.42 -13.89 -9.48
C GLU A 76 -5.70 -14.93 -8.61
N ARG A 77 -6.43 -15.88 -8.05
CA ARG A 77 -5.87 -16.96 -7.24
C ARG A 77 -5.61 -18.19 -8.13
N LYS A 78 -4.46 -18.77 -7.97
CA LYS A 78 -4.12 -19.96 -8.75
C LYS A 78 -3.26 -20.90 -7.91
N THR A 79 -3.62 -22.18 -7.87
CA THR A 79 -2.71 -23.20 -7.30
C THR A 79 -1.51 -23.39 -8.22
N TYR A 80 -0.39 -23.92 -7.69
CA TYR A 80 0.75 -24.24 -8.56
C TYR A 80 0.40 -25.26 -9.64
N ALA A 81 -0.49 -26.22 -9.35
CA ALA A 81 -0.96 -27.19 -10.34
C ALA A 81 -1.72 -26.51 -11.48
N ASP A 82 -2.70 -25.63 -11.14
CA ASP A 82 -3.47 -24.89 -12.14
C ASP A 82 -2.60 -23.90 -12.92
N PHE A 83 -1.58 -23.33 -12.25
CA PHE A 83 -0.61 -22.48 -12.92
C PHE A 83 0.18 -23.24 -13.99
N ALA A 84 0.68 -24.44 -13.66
CA ALA A 84 1.41 -25.28 -14.60
C ALA A 84 0.50 -25.72 -15.76
N THR A 85 -0.71 -26.20 -15.46
CA THR A 85 -1.67 -26.60 -16.48
C THR A 85 -2.01 -25.44 -17.41
N SER A 86 -2.31 -24.25 -16.86
CA SER A 86 -2.62 -23.08 -17.68
C SER A 86 -1.44 -22.56 -18.50
N LEU A 87 -0.19 -22.81 -18.05
CA LEU A 87 1.00 -22.51 -18.83
C LEU A 87 1.11 -23.42 -20.05
N VAL A 88 0.92 -24.74 -19.87
CA VAL A 88 0.95 -25.73 -20.95
C VAL A 88 -0.16 -25.49 -21.96
N ASP A 89 -1.38 -25.20 -21.49
CA ASP A 89 -2.53 -24.93 -22.35
C ASP A 89 -2.48 -23.56 -23.04
N GLY A 90 -1.50 -22.71 -22.73
CA GLY A 90 -1.40 -21.34 -23.25
C GLY A 90 -2.42 -20.35 -22.69
N ARG A 91 -3.30 -20.78 -21.77
CA ARG A 91 -4.33 -19.92 -21.15
C ARG A 91 -3.76 -18.90 -20.18
N LEU A 92 -2.60 -19.18 -19.55
CA LEU A 92 -1.98 -18.31 -18.56
C LEU A 92 -1.77 -16.87 -19.08
N PHE A 93 -1.22 -16.74 -20.28
CA PHE A 93 -0.92 -15.43 -20.85
C PHE A 93 -2.15 -14.71 -21.41
N GLN A 94 -3.21 -15.46 -21.79
CA GLN A 94 -4.49 -14.86 -22.15
C GLN A 94 -5.18 -14.25 -20.92
N GLN A 95 -5.18 -14.96 -19.78
CA GLN A 95 -5.66 -14.44 -18.50
C GLN A 95 -4.82 -13.24 -18.04
N ALA A 96 -3.49 -13.33 -18.14
CA ALA A 96 -2.60 -12.23 -17.84
C ALA A 96 -2.90 -10.98 -18.67
N ALA A 97 -3.13 -11.14 -19.97
CA ALA A 97 -3.50 -10.03 -20.85
C ALA A 97 -4.82 -9.37 -20.45
N ALA A 98 -5.80 -10.16 -20.00
CA ALA A 98 -7.07 -9.65 -19.52
C ALA A 98 -6.88 -8.85 -18.21
N LEU A 99 -6.16 -9.41 -17.24
CA LEU A 99 -5.82 -8.76 -15.97
C LEU A 99 -5.03 -7.45 -16.18
N ALA A 100 -4.03 -7.46 -17.07
CA ALA A 100 -3.19 -6.30 -17.34
C ALA A 100 -3.94 -5.15 -18.03
N ARG A 101 -5.05 -5.44 -18.73
CA ARG A 101 -5.91 -4.40 -19.32
C ARG A 101 -6.90 -3.80 -18.34
N SER A 102 -7.05 -4.38 -17.15
CA SER A 102 -7.93 -3.83 -16.13
C SER A 102 -7.48 -2.45 -15.67
N PRO A 103 -8.37 -1.49 -15.48
CA PRO A 103 -8.03 -0.20 -14.88
C PRO A 103 -7.72 -0.31 -13.38
N HIS A 104 -8.09 -1.43 -12.75
CA HIS A 104 -7.84 -1.71 -11.34
C HIS A 104 -6.44 -2.27 -11.12
N ARG A 105 -5.97 -2.20 -9.88
CA ARG A 105 -4.73 -2.90 -9.47
C ARG A 105 -5.00 -4.39 -9.47
N THR A 106 -4.13 -5.15 -10.11
CA THR A 106 -4.25 -6.60 -10.23
C THR A 106 -3.09 -7.31 -9.55
N VAL A 107 -3.34 -8.44 -8.93
CA VAL A 107 -2.35 -9.29 -8.26
C VAL A 107 -2.64 -10.74 -8.60
N VAL A 108 -1.62 -11.50 -8.93
CA VAL A 108 -1.71 -12.96 -9.05
C VAL A 108 -1.26 -13.58 -7.73
N LEU A 109 -2.11 -14.38 -7.11
CA LEU A 109 -1.86 -15.08 -5.86
C LEU A 109 -1.61 -16.55 -6.15
N LEU A 110 -0.34 -16.99 -6.09
CA LEU A 110 0.02 -18.39 -6.23
C LEU A 110 -0.04 -19.08 -4.88
N GLU A 111 -0.95 -20.05 -4.74
CA GLU A 111 -1.19 -20.77 -3.50
C GLU A 111 -0.62 -22.20 -3.53
N GLY A 112 -0.12 -22.59 -2.39
CA GLY A 112 0.37 -23.95 -2.13
C GLY A 112 1.89 -24.06 -2.13
N PRO A 113 2.40 -25.26 -1.83
CA PRO A 113 3.84 -25.53 -1.81
C PRO A 113 4.41 -25.42 -3.22
N LYS A 114 5.56 -24.77 -3.32
CA LYS A 114 6.30 -24.72 -4.58
C LYS A 114 6.74 -26.14 -4.94
N PRO A 115 6.29 -26.68 -6.08
CA PRO A 115 6.64 -28.06 -6.42
C PRO A 115 8.14 -28.20 -6.68
N SER A 116 8.73 -29.25 -6.11
CA SER A 116 10.12 -29.62 -6.39
C SER A 116 10.25 -30.21 -7.81
N GLN A 117 9.21 -30.95 -8.24
CA GLN A 117 9.08 -31.52 -9.58
C GLN A 117 7.61 -31.50 -9.98
N MET A 118 7.34 -31.25 -11.25
CA MET A 118 6.04 -31.43 -11.89
C MET A 118 6.22 -32.34 -13.12
N PRO A 119 5.36 -33.36 -13.30
CA PRO A 119 5.57 -34.36 -14.34
C PRO A 119 5.68 -33.77 -15.76
N ASP A 120 4.93 -32.72 -16.05
CA ASP A 120 4.76 -32.21 -17.43
C ASP A 120 5.36 -30.81 -17.63
N VAL A 121 5.94 -30.17 -16.61
CA VAL A 121 6.45 -28.79 -16.71
C VAL A 121 7.81 -28.66 -16.07
N HIS A 122 8.79 -28.27 -16.88
CA HIS A 122 10.14 -28.02 -16.37
C HIS A 122 10.15 -26.84 -15.40
N ARG A 123 10.87 -26.96 -14.28
CA ARG A 123 10.99 -25.93 -13.24
C ARG A 123 11.34 -24.56 -13.78
N HIS A 124 12.22 -24.47 -14.77
CA HIS A 124 12.61 -23.21 -15.39
C HIS A 124 11.47 -22.56 -16.20
N ALA A 125 10.56 -23.37 -16.77
CA ALA A 125 9.38 -22.84 -17.48
C ALA A 125 8.43 -22.14 -16.49
N LEU A 126 8.21 -22.73 -15.30
CA LEU A 126 7.42 -22.08 -14.24
C LEU A 126 8.06 -20.78 -13.76
N GLN A 127 9.39 -20.78 -13.56
CA GLN A 127 10.10 -19.56 -13.16
C GLN A 127 10.03 -18.50 -14.25
N GLY A 128 10.23 -18.88 -15.52
CA GLY A 128 10.11 -17.99 -16.67
C GLY A 128 8.72 -17.38 -16.80
N ALA A 129 7.68 -18.19 -16.56
CA ALA A 129 6.30 -17.73 -16.55
C ALA A 129 6.04 -16.69 -15.46
N VAL A 130 6.51 -16.92 -14.22
CA VAL A 130 6.40 -15.95 -13.12
C VAL A 130 7.12 -14.64 -13.46
N VAL A 131 8.34 -14.72 -14.02
CA VAL A 131 9.09 -13.54 -14.47
C VAL A 131 8.34 -12.80 -15.58
N SER A 132 7.77 -13.54 -16.54
CA SER A 132 6.98 -12.95 -17.62
C SER A 132 5.75 -12.22 -17.10
N LEU A 133 4.99 -12.81 -16.15
CA LEU A 133 3.87 -12.15 -15.50
C LEU A 133 4.30 -10.84 -14.82
N ALA A 134 5.37 -10.89 -14.03
CA ALA A 134 5.81 -9.74 -13.25
C ALA A 134 6.39 -8.62 -14.13
N VAL A 135 7.21 -8.96 -15.13
CA VAL A 135 7.98 -7.98 -15.91
C VAL A 135 7.24 -7.55 -17.18
N MET A 136 6.78 -8.51 -17.99
CA MET A 136 6.16 -8.21 -19.28
C MET A 136 4.71 -7.76 -19.13
N TRP A 137 3.94 -8.40 -18.24
CA TRP A 137 2.54 -8.08 -17.99
C TRP A 137 2.34 -7.11 -16.82
N ARG A 138 3.40 -6.78 -16.06
CA ARG A 138 3.35 -5.91 -14.88
C ARG A 138 2.33 -6.37 -13.83
N LEU A 139 2.14 -7.67 -13.74
CA LEU A 139 1.27 -8.31 -12.76
C LEU A 139 2.12 -8.79 -11.58
N PRO A 140 2.01 -8.15 -10.42
CA PRO A 140 2.66 -8.66 -9.20
C PRO A 140 2.24 -10.09 -8.92
N VAL A 141 3.21 -10.96 -8.64
CA VAL A 141 2.96 -12.35 -8.24
C VAL A 141 3.34 -12.50 -6.77
N VAL A 142 2.37 -12.85 -5.94
CA VAL A 142 2.54 -13.07 -4.51
C VAL A 142 2.31 -14.55 -4.21
N HIS A 143 3.16 -15.12 -3.35
CA HIS A 143 3.07 -16.53 -2.98
C HIS A 143 2.41 -16.68 -1.62
N ALA A 144 1.47 -17.61 -1.52
CA ALA A 144 0.87 -18.07 -0.29
C ALA A 144 1.18 -19.57 -0.11
N ARG A 145 1.51 -19.98 1.11
CA ARG A 145 1.84 -21.38 1.42
C ARG A 145 0.60 -22.29 1.42
N ASP A 146 -0.53 -21.71 1.84
CA ASP A 146 -1.79 -22.39 2.08
C ASP A 146 -2.94 -21.36 2.10
N PRO A 147 -4.21 -21.80 2.18
CA PRO A 147 -5.36 -20.89 2.26
C PRO A 147 -5.33 -19.93 3.46
N VAL A 148 -4.69 -20.29 4.57
CA VAL A 148 -4.57 -19.42 5.75
C VAL A 148 -3.61 -18.27 5.44
N ASP A 149 -2.52 -18.57 4.75
CA ASP A 149 -1.58 -17.56 4.27
C ASP A 149 -2.22 -16.66 3.20
N SER A 150 -3.05 -17.24 2.31
CA SER A 150 -3.84 -16.48 1.33
C SER A 150 -4.78 -15.49 2.00
N LEU A 151 -5.50 -15.90 3.06
CA LEU A 151 -6.32 -15.00 3.86
C LEU A 151 -5.51 -13.85 4.45
N ARG A 152 -4.31 -14.14 4.97
CA ARG A 152 -3.41 -13.10 5.51
C ARG A 152 -2.99 -12.09 4.45
N ILE A 153 -2.68 -12.56 3.24
CA ILE A 153 -2.33 -11.70 2.09
C ILE A 153 -3.52 -10.84 1.69
N LEU A 154 -4.74 -11.39 1.61
CA LEU A 154 -5.95 -10.61 1.32
C LEU A 154 -6.17 -9.50 2.36
N ARG A 155 -5.94 -9.77 3.66
CA ARG A 155 -5.98 -8.75 4.73
C ARG A 155 -4.95 -7.63 4.52
N PHE A 156 -3.72 -7.97 4.15
CA PHE A 156 -2.70 -6.96 3.85
C PHE A 156 -3.08 -6.12 2.65
N LEU A 157 -3.60 -6.72 1.58
CA LEU A 157 -4.09 -5.99 0.41
C LEU A 157 -5.23 -5.04 0.79
N ALA A 158 -6.22 -5.51 1.56
CA ALA A 158 -7.33 -4.68 2.04
C ALA A 158 -6.85 -3.48 2.87
N GLN A 159 -5.92 -3.70 3.79
CA GLN A 159 -5.30 -2.63 4.57
C GLN A 159 -4.53 -1.64 3.70
N GLN A 160 -3.87 -2.09 2.63
CA GLN A 160 -3.17 -1.19 1.70
C GLN A 160 -4.17 -0.37 0.87
N VAL A 161 -5.28 -0.97 0.42
CA VAL A 161 -6.36 -0.24 -0.27
C VAL A 161 -6.90 0.86 0.62
N ALA A 162 -7.25 0.54 1.87
CA ALA A 162 -7.78 1.51 2.83
C ALA A 162 -6.79 2.66 3.14
N ARG A 163 -5.48 2.38 3.11
CA ARG A 163 -4.45 3.41 3.33
C ARG A 163 -4.15 4.25 2.10
N THR A 164 -4.52 3.78 0.93
CA THR A 164 -4.29 4.49 -0.32
C THR A 164 -5.51 5.36 -0.62
N ASN A 165 -5.61 6.51 0.06
CA ASN A 165 -6.52 7.56 -0.38
C ASN A 165 -5.91 8.17 -1.66
N PRO A 166 -6.57 8.04 -2.85
CA PRO A 166 -6.06 8.59 -4.10
C PRO A 166 -5.94 10.13 -4.07
N GLU A 167 -6.68 10.79 -3.17
CA GLU A 167 -6.63 12.24 -2.98
C GLU A 167 -5.41 12.71 -2.17
N VAL A 168 -4.76 11.79 -1.42
CA VAL A 168 -3.57 12.13 -0.65
C VAL A 168 -2.32 11.72 -1.41
N LEU A 169 -1.74 12.67 -2.13
CA LEU A 169 -0.41 12.50 -2.74
C LEU A 169 0.63 12.30 -1.64
N ARG A 170 1.09 11.04 -1.45
CA ARG A 170 2.20 10.76 -0.54
C ARG A 170 3.48 11.29 -1.15
N ARG A 171 4.12 12.21 -0.44
CA ARG A 171 5.47 12.64 -0.79
C ARG A 171 6.44 11.53 -0.39
N TYR A 172 7.02 10.83 -1.36
CA TYR A 172 7.98 9.73 -1.13
C TYR A 172 9.37 10.23 -0.72
N ASP A 173 9.64 11.54 -0.85
CA ASP A 173 10.91 12.12 -0.49
C ASP A 173 11.11 12.21 1.03
N ARG A 174 12.38 12.03 1.44
CA ARG A 174 12.78 12.13 2.84
C ARG A 174 12.51 13.55 3.36
N GLN A 175 11.58 13.68 4.28
CA GLN A 175 11.27 14.97 4.89
C GLN A 175 12.48 15.52 5.65
N PRO A 176 12.82 16.79 5.46
CA PRO A 176 13.91 17.42 6.22
C PRO A 176 13.65 17.38 7.72
N LYS A 177 14.64 16.97 8.51
CA LYS A 177 14.52 16.92 9.98
C LYS A 177 14.59 18.30 10.62
N ARG A 178 15.37 19.24 10.05
CA ARG A 178 15.56 20.58 10.60
C ARG A 178 14.37 21.49 10.26
N PHE A 179 13.90 22.26 11.23
CA PHE A 179 12.74 23.14 11.09
C PHE A 179 12.87 24.15 9.95
N ALA A 180 14.04 24.78 9.81
CA ALA A 180 14.33 25.70 8.70
C ALA A 180 14.19 25.03 7.33
N SER A 181 14.71 23.81 7.20
CA SER A 181 14.61 23.03 5.95
C SER A 181 13.17 22.60 5.67
N ARG A 182 12.34 22.38 6.71
CA ARG A 182 10.91 22.09 6.55
C ARG A 182 10.13 23.27 5.98
N LYS A 183 10.45 24.51 6.41
CA LYS A 183 9.84 25.72 5.84
C LYS A 183 10.11 25.79 4.33
N LEU A 184 11.37 25.60 3.91
CA LEU A 184 11.74 25.57 2.49
C LEU A 184 11.04 24.44 1.73
N TYR A 185 10.94 23.25 2.32
CA TYR A 185 10.27 22.11 1.74
C TYR A 185 8.76 22.35 1.50
N VAL A 186 8.08 23.02 2.44
CA VAL A 186 6.68 23.42 2.28
C VAL A 186 6.52 24.40 1.13
N LEU A 187 7.36 25.44 1.06
CA LEU A 187 7.30 26.45 -0.01
C LEU A 187 7.61 25.88 -1.40
N GLN A 188 8.42 24.85 -1.51
CA GLN A 188 8.67 24.16 -2.77
C GLN A 188 7.46 23.38 -3.30
N GLY A 189 6.42 23.18 -2.49
CA GLY A 189 5.13 22.65 -2.94
C GLY A 189 4.28 23.65 -3.71
N LEU A 190 4.64 24.94 -3.71
CA LEU A 190 3.93 25.96 -4.46
C LEU A 190 4.26 25.89 -5.97
N PRO A 191 3.31 26.21 -6.86
CA PRO A 191 3.49 26.08 -8.30
C PRO A 191 4.67 26.90 -8.85
N GLY A 192 5.66 26.18 -9.40
CA GLY A 192 6.85 26.79 -10.02
C GLY A 192 7.85 27.37 -9.01
N ILE A 193 7.81 26.94 -7.76
CA ILE A 193 8.74 27.33 -6.70
C ILE A 193 9.75 26.22 -6.46
N GLY A 194 10.95 26.40 -6.97
CA GLY A 194 12.11 25.55 -6.65
C GLY A 194 12.87 26.04 -5.39
N PRO A 195 13.95 25.34 -5.00
CA PRO A 195 14.71 25.64 -3.78
C PRO A 195 15.19 27.10 -3.67
N ALA A 196 15.67 27.67 -4.76
CA ALA A 196 16.17 29.06 -4.79
C ALA A 196 15.05 30.07 -4.58
N LEU A 197 13.87 29.86 -5.18
CA LEU A 197 12.71 30.74 -5.00
C LEU A 197 12.09 30.60 -3.62
N ALA A 198 12.01 29.37 -3.08
CA ALA A 198 11.56 29.10 -1.72
C ALA A 198 12.39 29.86 -0.68
N ASN A 199 13.72 29.85 -0.87
CA ASN A 199 14.62 30.59 0.01
C ASN A 199 14.41 32.11 -0.09
N ARG A 200 14.26 32.65 -1.31
CA ARG A 200 13.96 34.10 -1.51
C ARG A 200 12.64 34.49 -0.89
N LEU A 201 11.60 33.70 -1.07
CA LEU A 201 10.30 33.91 -0.45
C LEU A 201 10.42 33.96 1.08
N LEU A 202 11.11 32.98 1.65
CA LEU A 202 11.29 32.92 3.11
C LEU A 202 12.11 34.08 3.65
N LEU A 203 13.15 34.52 2.93
CA LEU A 203 13.93 35.72 3.28
C LEU A 203 13.13 37.00 3.17
N HIS A 204 12.25 37.12 2.16
CA HIS A 204 11.46 38.34 1.93
C HIS A 204 10.28 38.45 2.91
N PHE A 205 9.57 37.36 3.17
CA PHE A 205 8.36 37.34 4.01
C PHE A 205 8.58 36.87 5.45
N GLY A 206 9.73 36.26 5.77
CA GLY A 206 10.09 35.80 7.11
C GLY A 206 9.45 34.48 7.55
N SER A 207 8.22 34.21 7.10
CA SER A 207 7.48 32.99 7.47
C SER A 207 6.74 32.37 6.29
N VAL A 208 6.40 31.09 6.42
CA VAL A 208 5.53 30.38 5.44
C VAL A 208 4.14 30.98 5.44
N GLU A 209 3.62 31.33 6.61
CA GLU A 209 2.31 31.96 6.78
C GLU A 209 2.23 33.26 5.96
N ASN A 210 3.20 34.15 6.11
CA ASN A 210 3.24 35.41 5.38
C ASN A 210 3.34 35.22 3.87
N VAL A 211 3.98 34.13 3.40
CA VAL A 211 4.03 33.80 1.97
C VAL A 211 2.67 33.36 1.45
N VAL A 212 1.97 32.48 2.18
CA VAL A 212 0.68 31.94 1.73
C VAL A 212 -0.47 32.94 1.87
N THR A 213 -0.34 33.95 2.75
CA THR A 213 -1.32 35.03 2.93
C THR A 213 -1.03 36.26 2.06
N ALA A 214 0.17 36.35 1.46
CA ALA A 214 0.57 37.49 0.64
C ALA A 214 -0.32 37.67 -0.60
N THR A 215 -0.60 38.89 -1.00
CA THR A 215 -1.34 39.21 -2.23
C THR A 215 -0.49 38.93 -3.49
N GLU A 216 -1.14 38.82 -4.66
CA GLU A 216 -0.43 38.65 -5.95
C GLU A 216 0.61 39.74 -6.20
N GLY A 217 0.27 40.99 -5.84
CA GLY A 217 1.17 42.13 -5.94
C GLY A 217 2.42 41.95 -5.11
N LEU A 218 2.28 41.62 -3.83
CA LEU A 218 3.41 41.38 -2.92
C LEU A 218 4.29 40.22 -3.36
N LEU A 219 3.70 39.12 -3.81
CA LEU A 219 4.43 37.97 -4.36
C LEU A 219 5.24 38.34 -5.60
N SER A 220 4.69 39.20 -6.46
CA SER A 220 5.33 39.63 -7.70
C SER A 220 6.55 40.53 -7.49
N HIS A 221 6.72 41.14 -6.31
CA HIS A 221 7.93 41.90 -5.96
C HIS A 221 9.16 41.01 -5.70
N VAL A 222 8.94 39.70 -5.48
CA VAL A 222 10.07 38.78 -5.28
C VAL A 222 10.72 38.43 -6.62
N ARG A 223 12.01 38.71 -6.76
CA ARG A 223 12.76 38.45 -7.99
C ARG A 223 12.61 36.99 -8.45
N GLY A 224 12.06 36.80 -9.65
CA GLY A 224 11.79 35.47 -10.25
C GLY A 224 10.37 34.98 -10.08
N ILE A 225 9.49 35.77 -9.48
CA ILE A 225 8.05 35.53 -9.37
C ILE A 225 7.34 36.63 -10.17
N GLY A 226 6.93 36.30 -11.39
CA GLY A 226 6.11 37.18 -12.21
C GLY A 226 4.61 37.03 -11.91
N PRO A 227 3.75 37.92 -12.47
CA PRO A 227 2.30 37.93 -12.20
C PRO A 227 1.61 36.58 -12.43
N ALA A 228 1.96 35.86 -13.50
CA ALA A 228 1.39 34.55 -13.80
C ALA A 228 1.71 33.49 -12.75
N LYS A 229 2.91 33.56 -12.15
CA LYS A 229 3.32 32.64 -11.08
C LYS A 229 2.66 33.03 -9.75
N ALA A 230 2.60 34.32 -9.43
CA ALA A 230 1.93 34.84 -8.26
C ALA A 230 0.45 34.43 -8.24
N ARG A 231 -0.25 34.57 -9.37
CA ARG A 231 -1.65 34.13 -9.53
C ARG A 231 -1.82 32.63 -9.29
N ARG A 232 -0.94 31.79 -9.86
CA ARG A 232 -0.99 30.34 -9.62
C ARG A 232 -0.77 29.97 -8.16
N ILE A 233 0.11 30.68 -7.45
CA ILE A 233 0.31 30.50 -6.01
C ILE A 233 -0.98 30.87 -5.26
N ARG A 234 -1.58 32.03 -5.57
CA ARG A 234 -2.83 32.47 -4.92
C ARG A 234 -3.97 31.49 -5.14
N ASN A 235 -4.18 31.03 -6.36
CA ASN A 235 -5.22 30.05 -6.68
C ASN A 235 -5.06 28.69 -5.96
N LEU A 236 -3.84 28.37 -5.52
CA LEU A 236 -3.59 27.13 -4.77
C LEU A 236 -3.89 27.28 -3.26
N VAL A 237 -3.72 28.50 -2.71
CA VAL A 237 -3.75 28.73 -1.26
C VAL A 237 -5.00 29.53 -0.79
N SER A 238 -5.86 29.97 -1.74
CA SER A 238 -7.18 30.60 -1.49
C SER A 238 -8.33 29.56 -1.59
#